data_dc0b923f4e0d58dc967d64bb73e0063f
#
_entry.id   dc0b923f4e0d58dc967d64bb73e0063f
#
_cell.length_a   1.000
_cell.length_b   1.000
_cell.length_c   1.000
_cell.angle_alpha   90.00
_cell.angle_beta   90.00
_cell.angle_gamma   90.00
#
_symmetry.space_group_name_H-M   'P 1'
#
loop_
_entity.id
_entity.type
_entity.pdbx_description
1 polymer ?
#
loop_
_entity_poly.entity_id
_entity_poly.type
_entity_poly.pdbx_seq_one_letter_code
_entity_poly.pdbx_strand_id
1 'polypeptide(L)'
;MGRLLAELIPGATYVEIEGNDHFFWCMPNWRDILDTVIEFATGTAVERTTTRNFGTVLFTDIVDSTRRSSAVGDSKWREVLDDHDRIARGLIDQHRGRVVKSTGDGLLAVFEAPSQGVSCGIEMCEALAGMGVEIRAGVHAGEIEVHDDGDISGIAVNLAARVEQKAADGELWTSSTVRDLMLGGSASFTERGEHELKGIDGSWRLFSVSSA
;
A
#
# COMPACT_ATOMS: atom_id res chain seq x y z
N MET A 1 -25.87 14.57 24.03
CA MET A 1 -25.28 15.37 25.14
C MET A 1 -24.40 16.50 24.56
N GLY A 2 -23.43 16.26 23.72
CA GLY A 2 -22.50 17.29 23.20
C GLY A 2 -23.17 18.46 22.47
N ARG A 3 -24.16 18.23 21.60
CA ARG A 3 -24.92 19.29 20.91
C ARG A 3 -25.60 20.26 21.89
N LEU A 4 -26.22 19.71 22.94
CA LEU A 4 -26.88 20.53 23.97
C LEU A 4 -25.87 21.40 24.76
N LEU A 5 -24.68 20.88 25.00
CA LEU A 5 -23.62 21.67 25.66
C LEU A 5 -23.13 22.82 24.79
N ALA A 6 -22.99 22.59 23.47
CA ALA A 6 -22.59 23.66 22.54
C ALA A 6 -23.63 24.80 22.44
N GLU A 7 -24.93 24.49 22.60
CA GLU A 7 -26.00 25.51 22.65
C GLU A 7 -25.99 26.34 23.93
N LEU A 8 -25.51 25.77 25.03
CA LEU A 8 -25.52 26.40 26.35
C LEU A 8 -24.21 27.17 26.69
N ILE A 9 -23.13 26.87 26.00
CA ILE A 9 -21.81 27.48 26.28
C ILE A 9 -21.48 28.51 25.17
N PRO A 10 -21.42 29.81 25.47
CA PRO A 10 -21.06 30.81 24.49
C PRO A 10 -19.66 30.54 23.89
N GLY A 11 -19.59 30.53 22.56
CA GLY A 11 -18.35 30.27 21.82
C GLY A 11 -17.95 28.81 21.67
N ALA A 12 -18.77 27.87 22.17
CA ALA A 12 -18.53 26.44 21.95
C ALA A 12 -18.86 26.02 20.51
N THR A 13 -18.03 25.17 19.94
CA THR A 13 -18.27 24.50 18.66
C THR A 13 -18.47 23.01 18.90
N TYR A 14 -19.51 22.44 18.28
CA TYR A 14 -19.75 21.00 18.30
C TYR A 14 -19.31 20.37 16.98
N VAL A 15 -18.38 19.45 17.05
CA VAL A 15 -17.93 18.65 15.90
C VAL A 15 -18.22 17.19 16.17
N GLU A 16 -18.89 16.53 15.26
CA GLU A 16 -19.17 15.09 15.31
C GLU A 16 -18.15 14.36 14.46
N ILE A 17 -17.44 13.42 15.08
CA ILE A 17 -16.37 12.67 14.44
C ILE A 17 -16.74 11.20 14.49
N GLU A 18 -16.62 10.51 13.35
CA GLU A 18 -16.87 9.09 13.26
C GLU A 18 -15.82 8.31 14.07
N GLY A 19 -16.27 7.40 14.92
CA GLY A 19 -15.42 6.55 15.72
C GLY A 19 -16.19 5.85 16.83
N ASN A 20 -15.61 4.81 17.37
CA ASN A 20 -16.21 3.96 18.41
C ASN A 20 -15.32 3.78 19.64
N ASP A 21 -14.23 4.55 19.75
CA ASP A 21 -13.32 4.51 20.90
C ASP A 21 -13.40 5.82 21.72
N HIS A 22 -13.22 5.71 23.03
CA HIS A 22 -13.14 6.86 23.93
C HIS A 22 -11.76 7.52 23.94
N PHE A 23 -10.74 6.77 23.51
CA PHE A 23 -9.37 7.27 23.40
C PHE A 23 -9.10 7.68 21.96
N PHE A 24 -9.33 8.95 21.65
CA PHE A 24 -9.23 9.48 20.30
C PHE A 24 -7.88 9.20 19.63
N TRP A 25 -6.77 9.13 20.37
CA TRP A 25 -5.44 8.80 19.86
C TRP A 25 -5.29 7.33 19.42
N CYS A 26 -6.23 6.46 19.77
CA CYS A 26 -6.31 5.08 19.28
C CYS A 26 -7.15 4.95 17.99
N MET A 27 -7.82 6.02 17.58
CA MET A 27 -8.65 6.00 16.37
C MET A 27 -7.81 6.29 15.11
N PRO A 28 -8.13 5.67 13.97
CA PRO A 28 -7.42 5.92 12.71
C PRO A 28 -7.42 7.41 12.30
N ASN A 29 -8.47 8.15 12.66
CA ASN A 29 -8.68 9.57 12.34
C ASN A 29 -8.31 10.52 13.50
N TRP A 30 -7.48 10.11 14.46
CA TRP A 30 -7.09 10.92 15.61
C TRP A 30 -6.48 12.29 15.22
N ARG A 31 -5.81 12.34 14.06
CA ARG A 31 -5.20 13.58 13.55
C ARG A 31 -6.25 14.59 13.13
N ASP A 32 -7.37 14.16 12.54
CA ASP A 32 -8.47 15.05 12.17
C ASP A 32 -9.08 15.71 13.40
N ILE A 33 -9.12 14.98 14.51
CA ILE A 33 -9.55 15.49 15.82
C ILE A 33 -8.57 16.54 16.32
N LEU A 34 -7.28 16.25 16.26
CA LEU A 34 -6.24 17.18 16.70
C LEU A 34 -6.21 18.46 15.85
N ASP A 35 -6.32 18.33 14.54
CA ASP A 35 -6.38 19.46 13.61
C ASP A 35 -7.58 20.36 13.93
N THR A 36 -8.76 19.77 14.16
CA THR A 36 -9.97 20.50 14.57
C THR A 36 -9.74 21.29 15.88
N VAL A 37 -9.07 20.68 16.85
CA VAL A 37 -8.76 21.33 18.12
C VAL A 37 -7.76 22.48 17.93
N ILE A 38 -6.73 22.27 17.12
CA ILE A 38 -5.72 23.30 16.82
C ILE A 38 -6.37 24.47 16.07
N GLU A 39 -7.18 24.20 15.05
CA GLU A 39 -7.91 25.21 14.30
C GLU A 39 -8.83 26.04 15.20
N PHE A 40 -9.57 25.39 16.08
CA PHE A 40 -10.40 26.07 17.07
C PHE A 40 -9.58 26.95 18.02
N ALA A 41 -8.44 26.44 18.51
CA ALA A 41 -7.62 27.13 19.49
C ALA A 41 -6.82 28.31 18.89
N THR A 42 -6.39 28.18 17.63
CA THR A 42 -5.52 29.18 16.97
C THR A 42 -6.26 30.08 16.00
N GLY A 43 -7.47 29.70 15.56
CA GLY A 43 -8.21 30.38 14.50
C GLY A 43 -7.58 30.20 13.10
N THR A 44 -6.61 29.28 12.96
CA THR A 44 -5.89 29.02 11.72
C THR A 44 -6.04 27.56 11.33
N ALA A 45 -6.50 27.30 10.11
CA ALA A 45 -6.57 25.95 9.57
C ALA A 45 -5.18 25.30 9.55
N VAL A 46 -5.12 24.04 9.95
CA VAL A 46 -3.87 23.26 9.86
C VAL A 46 -3.64 22.88 8.40
N GLU A 47 -2.67 23.54 7.76
CA GLU A 47 -2.22 23.14 6.44
C GLU A 47 -1.43 21.83 6.56
N ARG A 48 -2.01 20.73 6.09
CA ARG A 48 -1.27 19.47 5.93
C ARG A 48 -0.35 19.60 4.72
N THR A 49 0.92 19.59 4.96
CA THR A 49 1.90 19.54 3.87
C THR A 49 2.00 18.12 3.35
N THR A 50 1.45 17.86 2.17
CA THR A 50 1.79 16.66 1.42
C THR A 50 3.07 16.92 0.65
N THR A 51 4.08 16.09 0.85
CA THR A 51 5.30 16.17 0.06
C THR A 51 5.17 15.24 -1.13
N ARG A 52 5.28 15.80 -2.34
CA ARG A 52 5.34 14.99 -3.57
C ARG A 52 6.77 14.51 -3.79
N ASN A 53 6.90 13.21 -3.89
CA ASN A 53 8.18 12.54 -4.13
C ASN A 53 8.02 11.53 -5.27
N PHE A 54 9.10 11.27 -5.98
CA PHE A 54 9.16 10.11 -6.85
C PHE A 54 9.38 8.86 -6.01
N GLY A 55 8.60 7.80 -6.26
CA GLY A 55 8.72 6.55 -5.53
C GLY A 55 8.35 5.34 -6.39
N THR A 56 8.85 4.19 -5.98
CA THR A 56 8.48 2.89 -6.54
C THR A 56 7.56 2.19 -5.55
N VAL A 57 6.37 1.87 -5.99
CA VAL A 57 5.31 1.29 -5.17
C VAL A 57 5.17 -0.19 -5.51
N LEU A 58 5.19 -1.03 -4.49
CA LEU A 58 4.93 -2.47 -4.56
C LEU A 58 3.65 -2.79 -3.80
N PHE A 59 2.70 -3.44 -4.48
CA PHE A 59 1.57 -4.12 -3.87
C PHE A 59 1.75 -5.62 -3.97
N THR A 60 1.32 -6.33 -2.93
CA THR A 60 1.24 -7.80 -2.92
C THR A 60 -0.10 -8.25 -2.35
N ASP A 61 -0.56 -9.44 -2.77
CA ASP A 61 -1.77 -10.09 -2.29
C ASP A 61 -1.63 -11.61 -2.34
N ILE A 62 -2.13 -12.34 -1.34
CA ILE A 62 -2.08 -13.80 -1.30
C ILE A 62 -3.17 -14.39 -2.20
N VAL A 63 -2.77 -15.26 -3.11
CA VAL A 63 -3.67 -15.96 -4.02
C VAL A 63 -4.66 -16.83 -3.25
N ASP A 64 -5.96 -16.68 -3.55
CA ASP A 64 -7.05 -17.48 -2.96
C ASP A 64 -7.09 -17.46 -1.42
N SER A 65 -6.69 -16.36 -0.77
CA SER A 65 -6.57 -16.22 0.69
C SER A 65 -7.84 -16.64 1.44
N THR A 66 -9.01 -16.19 0.98
CA THR A 66 -10.32 -16.56 1.56
C THR A 66 -10.61 -18.04 1.46
N ARG A 67 -10.28 -18.69 0.34
CA ARG A 67 -10.48 -20.12 0.16
C ARG A 67 -9.49 -20.93 1.02
N ARG A 68 -8.25 -20.47 1.09
CA ARG A 68 -7.18 -21.08 1.92
C ARG A 68 -7.52 -20.99 3.40
N SER A 69 -7.92 -19.83 3.89
CA SER A 69 -8.31 -19.65 5.30
C SER A 69 -9.45 -20.57 5.70
N SER A 70 -10.47 -20.69 4.83
CA SER A 70 -11.59 -21.61 5.06
C SER A 70 -11.18 -23.08 5.08
N ALA A 71 -10.15 -23.47 4.33
CA ALA A 71 -9.69 -24.85 4.23
C ALA A 71 -8.82 -25.28 5.41
N VAL A 72 -7.96 -24.39 5.94
CA VAL A 72 -7.01 -24.73 7.02
C VAL A 72 -7.50 -24.34 8.41
N GLY A 73 -8.49 -23.45 8.49
CA GLY A 73 -9.04 -22.88 9.74
C GLY A 73 -8.23 -21.70 10.28
N ASP A 74 -8.91 -20.86 11.08
CA ASP A 74 -8.41 -19.52 11.47
C ASP A 74 -7.06 -19.55 12.21
N SER A 75 -6.80 -20.53 13.05
CA SER A 75 -5.55 -20.60 13.83
C SER A 75 -4.35 -20.84 12.93
N LYS A 76 -4.44 -21.85 12.03
CA LYS A 76 -3.36 -22.17 11.09
C LYS A 76 -3.19 -21.06 10.04
N TRP A 77 -4.30 -20.44 9.63
CA TRP A 77 -4.23 -19.34 8.69
C TRP A 77 -3.49 -18.14 9.29
N ARG A 78 -3.69 -17.87 10.56
CA ARG A 78 -2.95 -16.81 11.27
C ARG A 78 -1.45 -17.09 11.31
N GLU A 79 -1.03 -18.32 11.57
CA GLU A 79 0.39 -18.71 11.51
C GLU A 79 0.98 -18.47 10.10
N VAL A 80 0.23 -18.78 9.04
CA VAL A 80 0.65 -18.51 7.66
C VAL A 80 0.80 -17.01 7.41
N LEU A 81 -0.14 -16.19 7.88
CA LEU A 81 -0.06 -14.73 7.75
C LEU A 81 1.11 -14.14 8.56
N ASP A 82 1.37 -14.65 9.75
CA ASP A 82 2.49 -14.20 10.59
C ASP A 82 3.86 -14.51 9.90
N ASP A 83 3.98 -15.69 9.30
CA ASP A 83 5.17 -16.06 8.54
C ASP A 83 5.32 -15.26 7.25
N HIS A 84 4.23 -15.06 6.51
CA HIS A 84 4.18 -14.18 5.34
C HIS A 84 4.66 -12.78 5.70
N ASP A 85 4.07 -12.17 6.72
CA ASP A 85 4.41 -10.79 7.15
C ASP A 85 5.87 -10.68 7.58
N ARG A 86 6.37 -11.67 8.31
CA ARG A 86 7.78 -11.70 8.75
C ARG A 86 8.74 -11.74 7.57
N ILE A 87 8.50 -12.60 6.59
CA ILE A 87 9.34 -12.73 5.39
C ILE A 87 9.24 -11.47 4.54
N ALA A 88 8.03 -11.02 4.25
CA ALA A 88 7.81 -9.86 3.39
C ALA A 88 8.46 -8.59 3.98
N ARG A 89 8.29 -8.34 5.28
CA ARG A 89 8.94 -7.19 5.96
C ARG A 89 10.46 -7.31 5.97
N GLY A 90 10.99 -8.51 6.17
CA GLY A 90 12.45 -8.75 6.11
C GLY A 90 13.03 -8.45 4.74
N LEU A 91 12.36 -8.88 3.66
CA LEU A 91 12.79 -8.60 2.28
C LEU A 91 12.66 -7.11 1.93
N ILE A 92 11.56 -6.47 2.34
CA ILE A 92 11.37 -5.02 2.12
C ILE A 92 12.52 -4.23 2.78
N ASP A 93 12.87 -4.55 4.03
CA ASP A 93 13.99 -3.89 4.74
C ASP A 93 15.35 -4.19 4.07
N GLN A 94 15.61 -5.43 3.69
CA GLN A 94 16.82 -5.83 2.97
C GLN A 94 17.00 -5.04 1.66
N HIS A 95 15.91 -4.77 0.94
CA HIS A 95 15.91 -3.96 -0.28
C HIS A 95 15.75 -2.45 -0.02
N ARG A 96 15.92 -1.99 1.24
CA ARG A 96 15.82 -0.58 1.64
C ARG A 96 14.47 0.05 1.33
N GLY A 97 13.40 -0.77 1.37
CA GLY A 97 12.03 -0.31 1.25
C GLY A 97 11.43 0.04 2.61
N ARG A 98 10.27 0.64 2.56
CA ARG A 98 9.45 0.92 3.73
C ARG A 98 8.07 0.31 3.55
N VAL A 99 7.63 -0.47 4.53
CA VAL A 99 6.22 -0.90 4.59
C VAL A 99 5.37 0.31 4.92
N VAL A 100 4.37 0.57 4.09
CA VAL A 100 3.39 1.64 4.30
C VAL A 100 2.25 1.12 5.15
N LYS A 101 1.62 0.04 4.72
CA LYS A 101 0.54 -0.62 5.47
C LYS A 101 0.34 -2.06 5.03
N SER A 102 -0.29 -2.87 5.90
CA SER A 102 -0.86 -4.16 5.54
C SER A 102 -2.26 -3.96 4.94
N THR A 103 -2.59 -4.73 3.91
CA THR A 103 -3.90 -4.73 3.24
C THR A 103 -4.77 -5.92 3.64
N GLY A 104 -4.41 -6.59 4.73
CA GLY A 104 -5.05 -7.79 5.25
C GLY A 104 -4.19 -9.02 4.99
N ASP A 105 -4.23 -9.56 3.80
CA ASP A 105 -3.46 -10.69 3.28
C ASP A 105 -2.35 -10.27 2.31
N GLY A 106 -2.09 -8.97 2.19
CA GLY A 106 -1.02 -8.39 1.39
C GLY A 106 -0.36 -7.18 2.05
N LEU A 107 0.57 -6.56 1.32
CA LEU A 107 1.34 -5.41 1.78
C LEU A 107 1.42 -4.32 0.72
N LEU A 108 1.47 -3.09 1.19
CA LEU A 108 1.89 -1.92 0.43
C LEU A 108 3.27 -1.48 0.93
N ALA A 109 4.23 -1.44 0.02
CA ALA A 109 5.57 -0.94 0.30
C ALA A 109 6.03 0.10 -0.71
N VAL A 110 6.97 0.94 -0.31
CA VAL A 110 7.57 1.97 -1.17
C VAL A 110 9.10 1.90 -1.10
N PHE A 111 9.72 2.15 -2.26
CA PHE A 111 11.18 2.15 -2.45
C PHE A 111 11.59 3.42 -3.19
N GLU A 112 12.85 3.81 -3.04
CA GLU A 112 13.42 4.96 -3.74
C GLU A 112 13.71 4.67 -5.22
N ALA A 113 14.12 3.42 -5.54
CA ALA A 113 14.49 3.03 -6.90
C ALA A 113 13.66 1.85 -7.43
N PRO A 114 13.33 1.82 -8.74
CA PRO A 114 12.61 0.72 -9.37
C PRO A 114 13.28 -0.64 -9.18
N SER A 115 14.61 -0.69 -9.25
CA SER A 115 15.37 -1.93 -9.07
C SER A 115 15.19 -2.54 -7.69
N GLN A 116 15.08 -1.75 -6.64
CA GLN A 116 14.84 -2.21 -5.28
C GLN A 116 13.47 -2.88 -5.16
N GLY A 117 12.41 -2.19 -5.64
CA GLY A 117 11.05 -2.72 -5.60
C GLY A 117 10.86 -3.98 -6.44
N VAL A 118 11.48 -4.03 -7.62
CA VAL A 118 11.43 -5.19 -8.51
C VAL A 118 12.19 -6.37 -7.91
N SER A 119 13.42 -6.19 -7.44
CA SER A 119 14.20 -7.28 -6.81
C SER A 119 13.49 -7.82 -5.57
N CYS A 120 12.96 -6.93 -4.72
CA CYS A 120 12.15 -7.31 -3.56
C CYS A 120 10.92 -8.15 -3.96
N GLY A 121 10.18 -7.72 -4.99
CA GLY A 121 8.99 -8.42 -5.46
C GLY A 121 9.29 -9.81 -6.02
N ILE A 122 10.39 -9.96 -6.79
CA ILE A 122 10.83 -11.26 -7.31
C ILE A 122 11.19 -12.20 -6.16
N GLU A 123 12.09 -11.78 -5.26
CA GLU A 123 12.50 -12.59 -4.12
C GLU A 123 11.34 -12.94 -3.20
N MET A 124 10.36 -12.04 -3.05
CA MET A 124 9.17 -12.30 -2.25
C MET A 124 8.28 -13.38 -2.88
N CYS A 125 8.04 -13.33 -4.19
CA CYS A 125 7.31 -14.39 -4.91
C CYS A 125 8.00 -15.74 -4.73
N GLU A 126 9.32 -15.80 -4.89
CA GLU A 126 10.12 -17.04 -4.76
C GLU A 126 10.11 -17.58 -3.32
N ALA A 127 10.36 -16.73 -2.33
CA ALA A 127 10.44 -17.13 -0.92
C ALA A 127 9.10 -17.66 -0.40
N LEU A 128 8.00 -16.99 -0.74
CA LEU A 128 6.67 -17.40 -0.30
C LEU A 128 6.18 -18.65 -1.04
N ALA A 129 6.48 -18.79 -2.34
CA ALA A 129 6.22 -20.01 -3.09
C ALA A 129 6.91 -21.22 -2.46
N GLY A 130 8.15 -21.06 -1.93
CA GLY A 130 8.88 -22.08 -1.18
C GLY A 130 8.16 -22.57 0.09
N MET A 131 7.24 -21.77 0.63
CA MET A 131 6.38 -22.12 1.77
C MET A 131 4.99 -22.64 1.34
N GLY A 132 4.74 -22.75 0.04
CA GLY A 132 3.42 -23.13 -0.50
C GLY A 132 2.41 -21.98 -0.49
N VAL A 133 2.87 -20.73 -0.35
CA VAL A 133 2.04 -19.52 -0.44
C VAL A 133 2.38 -18.79 -1.73
N GLU A 134 1.45 -18.76 -2.67
CA GLU A 134 1.57 -17.96 -3.89
C GLU A 134 1.01 -16.57 -3.63
N ILE A 135 1.71 -15.56 -4.12
CA ILE A 135 1.24 -14.17 -4.10
C ILE A 135 1.16 -13.61 -5.52
N ARG A 136 0.32 -12.60 -5.72
CA ARG A 136 0.43 -11.68 -6.85
C ARG A 136 1.20 -10.46 -6.39
N ALA A 137 2.04 -9.94 -7.25
CA ALA A 137 2.79 -8.73 -6.95
C ALA A 137 2.74 -7.76 -8.13
N GLY A 138 2.59 -6.46 -7.81
CA GLY A 138 2.52 -5.39 -8.80
C GLY A 138 3.42 -4.24 -8.43
N VAL A 139 4.27 -3.80 -9.37
CA VAL A 139 5.17 -2.66 -9.19
C VAL A 139 4.89 -1.57 -10.21
N HIS A 140 4.80 -0.34 -9.71
CA HIS A 140 4.82 0.86 -10.55
C HIS A 140 5.72 1.94 -9.93
N ALA A 141 6.30 2.79 -10.76
CA ALA A 141 7.13 3.92 -10.34
C ALA A 141 6.53 5.23 -10.87
N GLY A 142 6.43 6.22 -10.02
CA GLY A 142 5.88 7.52 -10.36
C GLY A 142 5.84 8.48 -9.18
N GLU A 143 5.18 9.61 -9.40
CA GLU A 143 5.01 10.61 -8.34
C GLU A 143 3.96 10.14 -7.33
N ILE A 144 4.33 10.16 -6.06
CA ILE A 144 3.48 9.82 -4.91
C ILE A 144 3.37 11.02 -3.97
N GLU A 145 2.26 11.12 -3.28
CA GLU A 145 2.08 12.06 -2.17
C GLU A 145 2.33 11.31 -0.87
N VAL A 146 3.26 11.81 -0.07
CA VAL A 146 3.57 11.25 1.26
C VAL A 146 2.88 12.10 2.31
N HIS A 147 2.05 11.48 3.13
CA HIS A 147 1.34 12.12 4.22
C HIS A 147 2.16 12.11 5.52
N ASP A 148 1.82 12.99 6.45
CA ASP A 148 2.54 13.13 7.74
C ASP A 148 2.52 11.86 8.60
N ASP A 149 1.53 10.98 8.42
CA ASP A 149 1.44 9.67 9.09
C ASP A 149 2.27 8.60 8.41
N GLY A 150 2.91 8.93 7.30
CA GLY A 150 3.69 8.01 6.50
C GLY A 150 2.87 7.20 5.49
N ASP A 151 1.54 7.39 5.40
CA ASP A 151 0.74 6.82 4.29
C ASP A 151 1.13 7.49 2.97
N ILE A 152 0.79 6.84 1.87
CA ILE A 152 1.05 7.36 0.53
C ILE A 152 -0.23 7.35 -0.31
N SER A 153 -0.35 8.34 -1.19
CA SER A 153 -1.45 8.43 -2.14
C SER A 153 -0.97 8.89 -3.52
N GLY A 154 -1.89 8.95 -4.46
CA GLY A 154 -1.62 9.41 -5.82
C GLY A 154 -1.89 8.35 -6.88
N ILE A 155 -1.81 8.79 -8.14
CA ILE A 155 -2.12 7.92 -9.29
C ILE A 155 -1.14 6.75 -9.40
N ALA A 156 0.13 6.93 -9.02
CA ALA A 156 1.14 5.89 -9.06
C ALA A 156 0.82 4.75 -8.07
N VAL A 157 0.26 5.06 -6.90
CA VAL A 157 -0.18 4.07 -5.91
C VAL A 157 -1.35 3.25 -6.46
N ASN A 158 -2.34 3.94 -7.03
CA ASN A 158 -3.49 3.28 -7.66
C ASN A 158 -3.06 2.38 -8.83
N LEU A 159 -2.08 2.84 -9.63
CA LEU A 159 -1.57 2.09 -10.76
C LEU A 159 -0.87 0.80 -10.31
N ALA A 160 0.00 0.87 -9.30
CA ALA A 160 0.66 -0.30 -8.74
C ALA A 160 -0.36 -1.35 -8.25
N ALA A 161 -1.42 -0.92 -7.55
CA ALA A 161 -2.51 -1.81 -7.13
C ALA A 161 -3.25 -2.45 -8.31
N ARG A 162 -3.46 -1.72 -9.42
CA ARG A 162 -4.09 -2.29 -10.61
C ARG A 162 -3.19 -3.24 -11.37
N VAL A 163 -1.88 -3.00 -11.37
CA VAL A 163 -0.88 -3.92 -11.95
C VAL A 163 -0.88 -5.23 -11.16
N GLU A 164 -0.88 -5.16 -9.83
CA GLU A 164 -0.99 -6.34 -8.95
C GLU A 164 -2.25 -7.16 -9.29
N GLN A 165 -3.42 -6.53 -9.41
CA GLN A 165 -4.69 -7.20 -9.76
C GLN A 165 -4.69 -7.88 -11.14
N LYS A 166 -3.78 -7.51 -12.03
CA LYS A 166 -3.61 -8.14 -13.35
C LYS A 166 -2.54 -9.22 -13.36
N ALA A 167 -1.68 -9.25 -12.33
CA ALA A 167 -0.63 -10.25 -12.25
C ALA A 167 -1.19 -11.66 -12.17
N ALA A 168 -0.50 -12.60 -12.80
CA ALA A 168 -0.81 -14.01 -12.65
C ALA A 168 -0.33 -14.52 -11.28
N ASP A 169 -0.89 -15.65 -10.86
CA ASP A 169 -0.56 -16.27 -9.58
C ASP A 169 0.94 -16.61 -9.55
N GLY A 170 1.62 -16.24 -8.47
CA GLY A 170 3.05 -16.43 -8.31
C GLY A 170 3.94 -15.46 -9.08
N GLU A 171 3.39 -14.49 -9.80
CA GLU A 171 4.17 -13.58 -10.65
C GLU A 171 4.24 -12.15 -10.11
N LEU A 172 5.38 -11.51 -10.38
CA LEU A 172 5.54 -10.06 -10.28
C LEU A 172 5.29 -9.42 -11.64
N TRP A 173 4.35 -8.48 -11.69
CA TRP A 173 4.12 -7.67 -12.89
C TRP A 173 4.49 -6.21 -12.68
N THR A 174 4.81 -5.54 -13.79
CA THR A 174 5.15 -4.11 -13.78
C THR A 174 4.51 -3.38 -14.96
N SER A 175 4.43 -2.06 -14.84
CA SER A 175 4.12 -1.18 -15.97
C SER A 175 5.33 -0.97 -16.89
N SER A 176 5.10 -0.49 -18.11
CA SER A 176 6.17 -0.07 -19.03
C SER A 176 7.08 1.00 -18.43
N THR A 177 6.57 1.87 -17.57
CA THR A 177 7.37 2.89 -16.87
C THR A 177 8.52 2.27 -16.09
N VAL A 178 8.23 1.22 -15.29
CA VAL A 178 9.27 0.52 -14.52
C VAL A 178 10.27 -0.16 -15.45
N ARG A 179 9.81 -0.87 -16.46
CA ARG A 179 10.65 -1.52 -17.45
C ARG A 179 11.59 -0.52 -18.13
N ASP A 180 11.09 0.66 -18.50
CA ASP A 180 11.88 1.67 -19.18
C ASP A 180 12.91 2.35 -18.26
N LEU A 181 12.58 2.54 -17.00
CA LEU A 181 13.51 3.02 -15.97
C LEU A 181 14.61 2.00 -15.60
N MET A 182 14.38 0.72 -15.88
CA MET A 182 15.32 -0.38 -15.59
C MET A 182 16.11 -0.86 -16.82
N LEU A 183 16.12 -0.10 -17.93
CA LEU A 183 16.93 -0.43 -19.10
C LEU A 183 18.41 -0.59 -18.72
N GLY A 184 18.98 -1.73 -19.08
CA GLY A 184 20.38 -2.08 -18.74
C GLY A 184 20.55 -2.76 -17.38
N GLY A 185 19.47 -3.00 -16.64
CA GLY A 185 19.47 -3.79 -15.41
C GLY A 185 19.50 -5.30 -15.66
N SER A 186 19.57 -6.09 -14.58
CA SER A 186 19.66 -7.56 -14.60
C SER A 186 18.31 -8.28 -14.57
N ALA A 187 17.18 -7.57 -14.63
CA ALA A 187 15.85 -8.19 -14.64
C ALA A 187 15.39 -8.50 -16.07
N SER A 188 14.72 -9.62 -16.25
CA SER A 188 14.10 -10.03 -17.52
C SER A 188 12.63 -9.62 -17.54
N PHE A 189 12.20 -8.92 -18.59
CA PHE A 189 10.84 -8.44 -18.77
C PHE A 189 10.17 -9.16 -19.93
N THR A 190 9.04 -9.83 -19.67
CA THR A 190 8.22 -10.48 -20.67
C THR A 190 6.91 -9.71 -20.83
N GLU A 191 6.63 -9.23 -22.03
CA GLU A 191 5.42 -8.45 -22.32
C GLU A 191 4.16 -9.31 -22.11
N ARG A 192 3.18 -8.74 -21.42
CA ARG A 192 1.88 -9.35 -21.11
C ARG A 192 0.72 -8.65 -21.84
N GLY A 193 1.05 -7.74 -22.75
CA GLY A 193 0.09 -7.03 -23.59
C GLY A 193 -0.38 -5.70 -23.00
N GLU A 194 -1.40 -5.15 -23.63
CA GLU A 194 -2.05 -3.91 -23.22
C GLU A 194 -3.31 -4.18 -22.42
N HIS A 195 -3.48 -3.43 -21.35
CA HIS A 195 -4.57 -3.60 -20.39
C HIS A 195 -5.24 -2.27 -20.08
N GLU A 196 -6.58 -2.27 -20.02
CA GLU A 196 -7.34 -1.22 -19.39
C GLU A 196 -7.35 -1.47 -17.88
N LEU A 197 -7.00 -0.45 -17.10
CA LEU A 197 -6.94 -0.51 -15.65
C LEU A 197 -8.09 0.28 -15.04
N LYS A 198 -8.89 -0.37 -14.19
CA LYS A 198 -10.11 0.23 -13.63
C LYS A 198 -9.82 1.54 -12.90
N GLY A 199 -10.45 2.63 -13.37
CA GLY A 199 -10.32 3.96 -12.77
C GLY A 199 -9.04 4.70 -13.15
N ILE A 200 -8.33 4.23 -14.17
CA ILE A 200 -7.14 4.87 -14.72
C ILE A 200 -7.32 4.98 -16.24
N ASP A 201 -7.16 6.18 -16.77
CA ASP A 201 -7.36 6.43 -18.18
C ASP A 201 -6.26 5.82 -19.04
N GLY A 202 -6.63 5.41 -20.26
CA GLY A 202 -5.72 4.88 -21.28
C GLY A 202 -5.48 3.38 -21.17
N SER A 203 -4.64 2.90 -22.11
CA SER A 203 -4.18 1.52 -22.18
C SER A 203 -2.73 1.44 -21.69
N TRP A 204 -2.45 0.43 -20.86
CA TRP A 204 -1.18 0.28 -20.18
C TRP A 204 -0.51 -1.04 -20.58
N ARG A 205 0.70 -0.95 -21.15
CA ARG A 205 1.51 -2.15 -21.39
C ARG A 205 2.08 -2.68 -20.09
N LEU A 206 1.82 -3.95 -19.80
CA LEU A 206 2.29 -4.63 -18.62
C LEU A 206 3.30 -5.71 -18.97
N PHE A 207 4.19 -6.01 -18.02
CA PHE A 207 5.26 -6.98 -18.16
C PHE A 207 5.33 -7.84 -16.92
N SER A 208 5.49 -9.15 -17.07
CA SER A 208 5.96 -9.98 -15.97
C SER A 208 7.48 -9.86 -15.86
N VAL A 209 7.99 -10.00 -14.66
CA VAL A 209 9.42 -9.82 -14.35
C VAL A 209 9.95 -11.04 -13.63
N SER A 210 11.16 -11.47 -14.02
CA SER A 210 11.92 -12.54 -13.39
C SER A 210 13.38 -12.15 -13.26
N SER A 211 14.11 -12.90 -12.45
CA SER A 211 15.58 -12.85 -12.45
C SER A 211 16.11 -13.18 -13.85
N ALA A 212 17.24 -12.57 -14.24
CA ALA A 212 17.89 -12.81 -15.52
C ALA A 212 18.72 -14.10 -15.49
#